data_0a46c4c8e0edd54045e702c0661a8376
#
_entry.id   0a46c4c8e0edd54045e702c0661a8376
#
_cell.length_a   1.000
_cell.length_b   1.000
_cell.length_c   1.000
_cell.angle_alpha   90.00
_cell.angle_beta   90.00
_cell.angle_gamma   90.00
#
_symmetry.space_group_name_H-M   'P 1'
#
loop_
_entity.id
_entity.type
_entity.pdbx_description
1 polymer ?
#
loop_
_entity_poly.entity_id
_entity_poly.type
_entity_poly.pdbx_seq_one_letter_code
_entity_poly.pdbx_strand_id
1 'polypeptide(L)'
;MIRFNNDYNHGAHASILQALAQTNDTQYGGYGVDEWCDKAEQLILELAHCPQGKVWFFPGATQANFVTISALLGSCDSIICADTGHINCHECASIENAGHKIVALPHHDGKITAEQIEGEVQAYYNSGEAEYLTRPALVYISFTTEYGTLYTKEEVTAISEVCHKYGMYLFVDGARMGYGLGAAENDLTLADFARLSDAFYIGGTKCGALFGEAVVLTHPKKEWRFKAHMKQSGAVLAKGWLLGLQFYTLLHDGTYFAITRRADEYALQIRDAFRKKGIPELVASPTNQQFVILTQRQAAALSEKYVFEEEGPVDDDRLCVRFCTSWSTKQEEVDQLVGDILSL
;
A
#
# COMPACT_ATOMS: atom_id res chain seq x y z
N MET A 1 -21.40 -17.37 3.55
CA MET A 1 -21.28 -16.02 2.97
C MET A 1 -19.89 -15.87 2.39
N ILE A 2 -19.81 -15.47 1.14
CA ILE A 2 -18.55 -15.19 0.45
C ILE A 2 -18.08 -13.77 0.81
N ARG A 3 -16.79 -13.60 1.05
CA ARG A 3 -16.25 -12.34 1.56
C ARG A 3 -15.48 -11.58 0.48
N PHE A 4 -15.96 -10.36 0.17
CA PHE A 4 -15.32 -9.38 -0.70
C PHE A 4 -15.08 -8.05 0.04
N ASN A 5 -15.07 -8.05 1.37
CA ASN A 5 -14.96 -6.81 2.15
C ASN A 5 -13.50 -6.31 2.27
N ASN A 6 -12.51 -7.19 2.22
CA ASN A 6 -11.10 -6.81 2.30
C ASN A 6 -10.17 -7.87 1.68
N ASP A 7 -8.88 -7.55 1.54
CA ASP A 7 -7.84 -8.40 0.94
C ASP A 7 -6.90 -9.06 1.97
N TYR A 8 -7.33 -9.13 3.24
CA TYR A 8 -6.58 -9.77 4.35
C TYR A 8 -7.44 -10.76 5.15
N ASN A 9 -8.37 -11.44 4.47
CA ASN A 9 -9.30 -12.41 5.10
C ASN A 9 -8.69 -13.82 5.30
N HIS A 10 -7.60 -14.13 4.63
CA HIS A 10 -7.00 -15.48 4.62
C HIS A 10 -5.63 -15.47 5.30
N GLY A 11 -5.10 -16.67 5.53
CA GLY A 11 -3.74 -16.85 6.05
C GLY A 11 -2.67 -16.50 5.01
N ALA A 12 -1.76 -17.43 4.72
CA ALA A 12 -0.74 -17.24 3.69
C ALA A 12 -0.98 -18.10 2.45
N HIS A 13 -0.34 -17.72 1.35
CA HIS A 13 -0.21 -18.58 0.18
C HIS A 13 0.42 -19.93 0.56
N ALA A 14 -0.04 -21.03 -0.05
CA ALA A 14 0.35 -22.40 0.31
C ALA A 14 1.87 -22.62 0.28
N SER A 15 2.59 -21.96 -0.64
CA SER A 15 4.05 -22.04 -0.72
C SER A 15 4.75 -21.56 0.55
N ILE A 16 4.23 -20.53 1.21
CA ILE A 16 4.77 -20.02 2.48
C ILE A 16 4.57 -21.05 3.60
N LEU A 17 3.36 -21.63 3.71
CA LEU A 17 3.07 -22.64 4.72
C LEU A 17 3.98 -23.86 4.54
N GLN A 18 4.22 -24.27 3.30
CA GLN A 18 5.15 -25.34 2.97
C GLN A 18 6.60 -24.97 3.35
N ALA A 19 7.06 -23.77 3.01
CA ALA A 19 8.39 -23.28 3.34
C ALA A 19 8.58 -23.22 4.87
N LEU A 20 7.59 -22.74 5.62
CA LEU A 20 7.61 -22.70 7.09
C LEU A 20 7.72 -24.12 7.68
N ALA A 21 6.96 -25.08 7.17
CA ALA A 21 7.02 -26.48 7.63
C ALA A 21 8.40 -27.11 7.35
N GLN A 22 9.00 -26.82 6.20
CA GLN A 22 10.31 -27.35 5.82
C GLN A 22 11.46 -26.75 6.63
N THR A 23 11.32 -25.53 7.12
CA THR A 23 12.37 -24.78 7.83
C THR A 23 12.22 -24.80 9.35
N ASN A 24 11.12 -25.37 9.87
CA ASN A 24 10.73 -25.26 11.27
C ASN A 24 11.80 -25.76 12.26
N ASP A 25 12.52 -26.83 11.92
CA ASP A 25 13.53 -27.45 12.79
C ASP A 25 14.94 -26.89 12.57
N THR A 26 15.10 -25.92 11.67
CA THR A 26 16.39 -25.27 11.42
C THR A 26 16.59 -24.08 12.36
N GLN A 27 17.84 -23.92 12.83
CA GLN A 27 18.22 -22.78 13.69
C GLN A 27 18.74 -21.63 12.83
N TYR A 28 18.12 -20.47 13.00
CA TYR A 28 18.49 -19.24 12.29
C TYR A 28 18.95 -18.15 13.25
N GLY A 29 19.70 -17.19 12.73
CA GLY A 29 20.02 -15.94 13.44
C GLY A 29 18.75 -15.17 13.82
N GLY A 30 18.85 -14.31 14.82
CA GLY A 30 17.72 -13.52 15.31
C GLY A 30 17.75 -12.08 14.82
N TYR A 31 16.60 -11.40 15.00
CA TYR A 31 16.47 -9.96 14.81
C TYR A 31 16.77 -9.46 13.38
N GLY A 32 16.43 -10.29 12.38
CA GLY A 32 16.63 -10.00 10.97
C GLY A 32 18.11 -10.06 10.52
N VAL A 33 18.94 -10.76 11.28
CA VAL A 33 20.33 -11.07 10.90
C VAL A 33 20.40 -12.57 10.63
N ASP A 34 19.98 -12.97 9.44
CA ASP A 34 19.78 -14.36 9.05
C ASP A 34 19.78 -14.49 7.52
N GLU A 35 19.97 -15.70 7.03
CA GLU A 35 20.07 -15.99 5.60
C GLU A 35 18.79 -15.73 4.80
N TRP A 36 17.60 -15.82 5.42
CA TRP A 36 16.34 -15.58 4.70
C TRP A 36 16.11 -14.10 4.48
N CYS A 37 16.39 -13.26 5.48
CA CYS A 37 16.36 -11.81 5.32
C CYS A 37 17.39 -11.35 4.29
N ASP A 38 18.61 -11.91 4.31
CA ASP A 38 19.65 -11.57 3.34
C ASP A 38 19.25 -11.96 1.91
N LYS A 39 18.73 -13.18 1.69
CA LYS A 39 18.23 -13.64 0.39
C LYS A 39 17.06 -12.79 -0.12
N ALA A 40 16.10 -12.46 0.74
CA ALA A 40 14.97 -11.64 0.37
C ALA A 40 15.39 -10.21 0.05
N GLU A 41 16.27 -9.61 0.84
CA GLU A 41 16.86 -8.30 0.57
C GLU A 41 17.57 -8.27 -0.79
N GLN A 42 18.47 -9.21 -1.04
CA GLN A 42 19.19 -9.28 -2.30
C GLN A 42 18.24 -9.38 -3.49
N LEU A 43 17.23 -10.25 -3.42
CA LEU A 43 16.24 -10.44 -4.46
C LEU A 43 15.41 -9.16 -4.71
N ILE A 44 14.95 -8.50 -3.64
CA ILE A 44 14.18 -7.26 -3.74
C ILE A 44 15.03 -6.15 -4.38
N LEU A 45 16.28 -5.98 -3.96
CA LEU A 45 17.17 -4.97 -4.53
C LEU A 45 17.52 -5.27 -5.99
N GLU A 46 17.62 -6.54 -6.38
CA GLU A 46 17.80 -6.95 -7.77
C GLU A 46 16.55 -6.61 -8.61
N LEU A 47 15.35 -6.97 -8.15
CA LEU A 47 14.08 -6.63 -8.82
C LEU A 47 13.84 -5.12 -8.94
N ALA A 48 14.29 -4.35 -7.96
CA ALA A 48 14.20 -2.90 -7.93
C ALA A 48 15.36 -2.20 -8.67
N HIS A 49 16.34 -2.92 -9.19
CA HIS A 49 17.57 -2.37 -9.77
C HIS A 49 18.26 -1.34 -8.87
N CYS A 50 18.28 -1.62 -7.56
CA CYS A 50 18.73 -0.70 -6.51
C CYS A 50 19.84 -1.31 -5.63
N PRO A 51 21.03 -1.62 -6.18
CA PRO A 51 22.08 -2.35 -5.45
C PRO A 51 22.65 -1.57 -4.25
N GLN A 52 22.49 -0.24 -4.21
CA GLN A 52 22.91 0.62 -3.10
C GLN A 52 21.86 0.71 -1.98
N GLY A 53 20.66 0.19 -2.21
CA GLY A 53 19.54 0.26 -1.28
C GLY A 53 19.72 -0.64 -0.05
N LYS A 54 18.76 -0.55 0.85
CA LYS A 54 18.63 -1.44 2.02
C LYS A 54 17.18 -1.82 2.23
N VAL A 55 16.92 -3.10 2.50
CA VAL A 55 15.58 -3.59 2.82
C VAL A 55 15.44 -3.83 4.32
N TRP A 56 14.32 -3.39 4.87
CA TRP A 56 13.93 -3.60 6.25
C TRP A 56 12.55 -4.24 6.32
N PHE A 57 12.42 -5.34 7.06
CA PHE A 57 11.17 -6.08 7.16
C PHE A 57 10.41 -5.68 8.42
N PHE A 58 9.12 -5.37 8.25
CA PHE A 58 8.21 -4.96 9.30
C PHE A 58 7.07 -5.95 9.48
N PRO A 59 6.51 -6.11 10.70
CA PRO A 59 5.36 -6.99 10.92
C PRO A 59 4.03 -6.42 10.39
N GLY A 60 3.93 -5.12 10.08
CA GLY A 60 2.72 -4.50 9.57
C GLY A 60 2.93 -3.10 9.00
N ALA A 61 2.01 -2.68 8.13
CA ALA A 61 2.11 -1.45 7.35
C ALA A 61 2.10 -0.16 8.20
N THR A 62 1.20 -0.05 9.17
CA THR A 62 1.18 1.11 10.09
C THR A 62 2.53 1.32 10.75
N GLN A 63 3.18 0.23 11.19
CA GLN A 63 4.50 0.28 11.80
C GLN A 63 5.58 0.67 10.77
N ALA A 64 5.49 0.16 9.53
CA ALA A 64 6.37 0.56 8.44
C ALA A 64 6.24 2.07 8.15
N ASN A 65 5.01 2.61 8.14
CA ASN A 65 4.75 4.01 7.87
C ASN A 65 5.37 4.94 8.94
N PHE A 66 4.94 4.83 10.20
CA PHE A 66 5.40 5.78 11.20
C PHE A 66 6.88 5.64 11.54
N VAL A 67 7.46 4.43 11.48
CA VAL A 67 8.89 4.22 11.72
C VAL A 67 9.73 4.81 10.59
N THR A 68 9.33 4.60 9.33
CA THR A 68 10.05 5.18 8.18
C THR A 68 10.01 6.69 8.24
N ILE A 69 8.85 7.28 8.48
CA ILE A 69 8.68 8.72 8.60
C ILE A 69 9.53 9.27 9.76
N SER A 70 9.46 8.66 10.94
CA SER A 70 10.24 9.10 12.11
C SER A 70 11.76 8.99 11.91
N ALA A 71 12.21 8.05 11.09
CA ALA A 71 13.63 7.87 10.80
C ALA A 71 14.16 8.89 9.77
N LEU A 72 13.29 9.38 8.88
CA LEU A 72 13.65 10.32 7.82
C LEU A 72 13.54 11.78 8.27
N LEU A 73 12.63 12.10 9.19
CA LEU A 73 12.25 13.45 9.53
C LEU A 73 12.84 13.94 10.87
N GLY A 74 13.07 15.23 10.94
CA GLY A 74 13.35 15.92 12.20
C GLY A 74 12.08 16.33 12.95
N SER A 75 12.20 16.66 14.23
CA SER A 75 11.06 16.95 15.11
C SER A 75 10.19 18.16 14.72
N CYS A 76 10.69 19.05 13.84
CA CYS A 76 9.94 20.21 13.35
C CYS A 76 9.48 20.03 11.88
N ASP A 77 9.57 18.82 11.35
CA ASP A 77 9.18 18.53 9.98
C ASP A 77 7.74 17.96 9.90
N SER A 78 7.07 18.23 8.79
CA SER A 78 5.73 17.75 8.47
C SER A 78 5.69 16.90 7.20
N ILE A 79 4.59 16.16 7.04
CA ILE A 79 4.34 15.27 5.92
C ILE A 79 3.17 15.80 5.10
N ILE A 80 3.32 15.87 3.79
CA ILE A 80 2.23 16.15 2.86
C ILE A 80 1.66 14.80 2.35
N CYS A 81 0.35 14.64 2.39
CA CYS A 81 -0.34 13.49 1.79
C CYS A 81 -1.73 13.89 1.26
N ALA A 82 -2.39 12.99 0.53
CA ALA A 82 -3.82 13.13 0.23
C ALA A 82 -4.64 13.11 1.53
N ASP A 83 -5.75 13.83 1.57
CA ASP A 83 -6.67 13.81 2.71
C ASP A 83 -7.28 12.42 2.96
N THR A 84 -7.32 11.54 1.94
CA THR A 84 -7.63 10.11 2.03
C THR A 84 -6.47 9.23 2.39
N GLY A 85 -5.24 9.76 2.46
CA GLY A 85 -4.03 8.98 2.73
C GLY A 85 -4.16 8.14 4.00
N HIS A 86 -3.73 6.87 3.95
CA HIS A 86 -3.91 5.90 5.03
C HIS A 86 -3.38 6.41 6.37
N ILE A 87 -2.23 7.10 6.38
CA ILE A 87 -1.64 7.71 7.58
C ILE A 87 -2.52 8.80 8.19
N ASN A 88 -3.35 9.47 7.39
CA ASN A 88 -4.26 10.53 7.83
C ASN A 88 -5.58 9.95 8.37
N CYS A 89 -6.12 8.90 7.74
CA CYS A 89 -7.49 8.43 8.00
C CYS A 89 -7.58 7.17 8.87
N HIS A 90 -6.57 6.26 8.82
CA HIS A 90 -6.73 4.89 9.29
C HIS A 90 -5.66 4.41 10.27
N GLU A 91 -4.81 5.30 10.81
CA GLU A 91 -3.71 4.92 11.70
C GLU A 91 -3.79 5.52 13.10
N CYS A 92 -4.96 6.03 13.51
CA CYS A 92 -5.19 6.56 14.86
C CYS A 92 -4.10 7.53 15.33
N ALA A 93 -3.75 8.51 14.49
CA ALA A 93 -2.72 9.51 14.78
C ALA A 93 -1.32 8.89 15.07
N SER A 94 -0.94 7.81 14.38
CA SER A 94 0.37 7.18 14.55
C SER A 94 1.53 8.14 14.22
N ILE A 95 1.34 8.99 13.22
CA ILE A 95 2.31 9.98 12.75
C ILE A 95 2.42 11.15 13.76
N GLU A 96 1.31 11.65 14.26
CA GLU A 96 1.28 12.69 15.27
C GLU A 96 1.87 12.19 16.61
N ASN A 97 1.58 10.93 16.96
CA ASN A 97 2.20 10.30 18.13
C ASN A 97 3.72 10.12 17.96
N ALA A 98 4.20 9.98 16.74
CA ALA A 98 5.63 9.96 16.42
C ALA A 98 6.26 11.38 16.41
N GLY A 99 5.46 12.42 16.61
CA GLY A 99 5.92 13.82 16.74
C GLY A 99 5.87 14.64 15.46
N HIS A 100 5.12 14.20 14.43
CA HIS A 100 5.07 14.87 13.15
C HIS A 100 3.65 15.30 12.78
N LYS A 101 3.51 16.45 12.14
CA LYS A 101 2.25 16.99 11.64
C LYS A 101 1.97 16.44 10.25
N ILE A 102 0.73 16.01 10.00
CA ILE A 102 0.23 15.74 8.66
C ILE A 102 -0.36 17.03 8.07
N VAL A 103 0.00 17.32 6.82
CA VAL A 103 -0.59 18.34 5.95
C VAL A 103 -1.38 17.61 4.88
N ALA A 104 -2.68 17.48 5.10
CA ALA A 104 -3.58 16.77 4.20
C ALA A 104 -4.04 17.71 3.07
N LEU A 105 -3.81 17.33 1.81
CA LEU A 105 -4.25 18.05 0.63
C LEU A 105 -5.51 17.41 0.04
N PRO A 106 -6.45 18.21 -0.52
CA PRO A 106 -7.62 17.67 -1.20
C PRO A 106 -7.23 16.73 -2.34
N HIS A 107 -7.80 15.55 -2.36
CA HIS A 107 -7.52 14.57 -3.39
C HIS A 107 -8.45 14.70 -4.60
N HIS A 108 -7.98 14.14 -5.75
CA HIS A 108 -8.84 13.76 -6.87
C HIS A 108 -8.63 12.26 -7.13
N ASP A 109 -9.68 11.46 -6.97
CA ASP A 109 -9.62 10.00 -7.10
C ASP A 109 -8.53 9.33 -6.24
N GLY A 110 -8.29 9.86 -5.03
CA GLY A 110 -7.26 9.38 -4.10
C GLY A 110 -5.85 9.92 -4.37
N LYS A 111 -5.66 10.77 -5.37
CA LYS A 111 -4.35 11.32 -5.76
C LYS A 111 -4.22 12.81 -5.43
N ILE A 112 -2.99 13.23 -5.15
CA ILE A 112 -2.57 14.63 -5.10
C ILE A 112 -1.58 14.90 -6.24
N THR A 113 -1.49 16.16 -6.68
CA THR A 113 -0.65 16.53 -7.81
C THR A 113 0.64 17.24 -7.38
N ALA A 114 1.62 17.25 -8.27
CA ALA A 114 2.88 17.98 -8.06
C ALA A 114 2.62 19.48 -7.83
N GLU A 115 1.63 20.07 -8.53
CA GLU A 115 1.27 21.49 -8.38
C GLU A 115 0.68 21.79 -7.00
N GLN A 116 -0.17 20.90 -6.46
CA GLN A 116 -0.71 21.05 -5.11
C GLN A 116 0.41 21.00 -4.07
N ILE A 117 1.33 20.03 -4.21
CA ILE A 117 2.49 19.88 -3.32
C ILE A 117 3.38 21.13 -3.39
N GLU A 118 3.72 21.58 -4.61
CA GLU A 118 4.53 22.77 -4.80
C GLU A 118 3.88 24.01 -4.23
N GLY A 119 2.57 24.18 -4.41
CA GLY A 119 1.79 25.28 -3.84
C GLY A 119 1.88 25.35 -2.32
N GLU A 120 1.74 24.20 -1.64
CA GLU A 120 1.85 24.11 -0.17
C GLU A 120 3.27 24.45 0.31
N VAL A 121 4.30 23.93 -0.37
CA VAL A 121 5.70 24.21 -0.04
C VAL A 121 6.04 25.68 -0.27
N GLN A 122 5.57 26.28 -1.37
CA GLN A 122 5.76 27.71 -1.63
C GLN A 122 5.03 28.59 -0.59
N ALA A 123 3.83 28.20 -0.17
CA ALA A 123 3.11 28.90 0.90
C ALA A 123 3.92 28.92 2.20
N TYR A 124 4.56 27.80 2.55
CA TYR A 124 5.47 27.73 3.69
C TYR A 124 6.66 28.71 3.54
N TYR A 125 7.42 28.64 2.44
CA TYR A 125 8.62 29.47 2.25
C TYR A 125 8.32 30.95 2.06
N ASN A 126 7.14 31.31 1.56
CA ASN A 126 6.71 32.70 1.41
C ASN A 126 6.01 33.25 2.65
N SER A 127 5.78 32.43 3.66
CA SER A 127 5.20 32.85 4.93
C SER A 127 6.20 33.74 5.71
N GLY A 128 5.75 34.86 6.19
CA GLY A 128 6.52 35.67 7.16
C GLY A 128 6.70 34.98 8.53
N GLU A 129 6.06 33.85 8.75
CA GLU A 129 6.02 33.08 9.99
C GLU A 129 6.63 31.69 9.87
N ALA A 130 7.40 31.41 8.81
CA ALA A 130 7.96 30.08 8.53
C ALA A 130 8.75 29.48 9.73
N GLU A 131 9.38 30.32 10.56
CA GLU A 131 10.11 29.89 11.76
C GLU A 131 9.21 29.31 12.86
N TYR A 132 7.89 29.55 12.80
CA TYR A 132 6.89 29.04 13.74
C TYR A 132 6.08 27.89 13.19
N LEU A 133 6.27 27.54 11.92
CA LEU A 133 5.54 26.47 11.22
C LEU A 133 6.40 25.20 11.12
N THR A 134 5.74 24.05 11.03
CA THR A 134 6.43 22.81 10.66
C THR A 134 6.84 22.86 9.19
N ARG A 135 8.09 22.49 8.90
CA ARG A 135 8.61 22.47 7.53
C ARG A 135 8.09 21.25 6.76
N PRO A 136 7.45 21.42 5.61
CA PRO A 136 7.17 20.29 4.72
C PRO A 136 8.49 19.62 4.30
N ALA A 137 8.66 18.33 4.64
CA ALA A 137 9.92 17.64 4.42
C ALA A 137 9.78 16.23 3.85
N LEU A 138 8.53 15.74 3.75
CA LEU A 138 8.23 14.46 3.12
C LEU A 138 6.87 14.51 2.42
N VAL A 139 6.78 13.90 1.25
CA VAL A 139 5.54 13.60 0.56
C VAL A 139 5.27 12.11 0.67
N TYR A 140 4.06 11.77 1.10
CA TYR A 140 3.56 10.41 1.18
C TYR A 140 2.47 10.19 0.13
N ILE A 141 2.62 9.16 -0.69
CA ILE A 141 1.60 8.71 -1.65
C ILE A 141 1.40 7.20 -1.51
N SER A 142 0.21 6.71 -1.82
CA SER A 142 -0.11 5.28 -1.80
C SER A 142 -0.14 4.69 -3.21
N PHE A 143 0.43 3.51 -3.39
CA PHE A 143 0.37 2.74 -4.62
C PHE A 143 -0.05 1.27 -4.31
N THR A 144 -1.32 0.90 -4.60
CA THR A 144 -2.43 1.72 -5.16
C THR A 144 -2.93 2.74 -4.15
N THR A 145 -3.66 3.78 -4.62
CA THR A 145 -4.34 4.70 -3.70
C THR A 145 -5.41 3.96 -2.89
N GLU A 146 -5.97 4.61 -1.90
CA GLU A 146 -7.05 4.06 -1.06
C GLU A 146 -8.32 3.75 -1.87
N TYR A 147 -8.50 4.44 -2.99
CA TYR A 147 -9.57 4.16 -3.97
C TYR A 147 -9.19 3.14 -5.05
N GLY A 148 -8.01 2.52 -4.97
CA GLY A 148 -7.54 1.55 -5.95
C GLY A 148 -7.11 2.14 -7.29
N THR A 149 -7.01 3.46 -7.40
CA THR A 149 -6.47 4.13 -8.57
C THR A 149 -4.95 4.07 -8.59
N LEU A 150 -4.35 4.41 -9.74
CA LEU A 150 -2.91 4.37 -9.95
C LEU A 150 -2.37 5.76 -10.25
N TYR A 151 -1.24 6.08 -9.66
CA TYR A 151 -0.38 7.12 -10.19
C TYR A 151 0.31 6.61 -11.45
N THR A 152 0.36 7.43 -12.49
CA THR A 152 1.16 7.15 -13.68
C THR A 152 2.63 7.47 -13.42
N LYS A 153 3.50 6.96 -14.27
CA LYS A 153 4.94 7.26 -14.21
C LYS A 153 5.23 8.75 -14.36
N GLU A 154 4.45 9.44 -15.18
CA GLU A 154 4.55 10.88 -15.36
C GLU A 154 4.18 11.62 -14.06
N GLU A 155 3.07 11.27 -13.42
CA GLU A 155 2.63 11.87 -12.14
C GLU A 155 3.67 11.65 -11.03
N VAL A 156 4.17 10.41 -10.86
CA VAL A 156 5.20 10.13 -9.83
C VAL A 156 6.50 10.85 -10.14
N THR A 157 6.88 10.98 -11.43
CA THR A 157 8.08 11.73 -11.83
C THR A 157 7.94 13.21 -11.46
N ALA A 158 6.81 13.84 -11.77
CA ALA A 158 6.54 15.23 -11.43
C ALA A 158 6.58 15.47 -9.91
N ILE A 159 5.97 14.57 -9.12
CA ILE A 159 6.03 14.64 -7.65
C ILE A 159 7.48 14.50 -7.15
N SER A 160 8.24 13.55 -7.69
CA SER A 160 9.66 13.34 -7.36
C SER A 160 10.51 14.58 -7.64
N GLU A 161 10.29 15.23 -8.79
CA GLU A 161 11.00 16.46 -9.17
C GLU A 161 10.73 17.60 -8.19
N VAL A 162 9.46 17.78 -7.76
CA VAL A 162 9.11 18.76 -6.72
C VAL A 162 9.78 18.41 -5.39
N CYS A 163 9.75 17.15 -4.97
CA CYS A 163 10.44 16.72 -3.76
C CYS A 163 11.95 17.04 -3.82
N HIS A 164 12.63 16.69 -4.89
CA HIS A 164 14.05 16.97 -5.07
C HIS A 164 14.35 18.47 -5.10
N LYS A 165 13.52 19.26 -5.79
CA LYS A 165 13.66 20.73 -5.86
C LYS A 165 13.68 21.40 -4.50
N TYR A 166 12.87 20.93 -3.58
CA TYR A 166 12.72 21.50 -2.23
C TYR A 166 13.43 20.69 -1.14
N GLY A 167 14.19 19.65 -1.50
CA GLY A 167 14.93 18.82 -0.54
C GLY A 167 14.03 18.01 0.40
N MET A 168 12.85 17.62 -0.10
CA MET A 168 11.90 16.75 0.59
C MET A 168 12.13 15.27 0.19
N TYR A 169 11.71 14.36 1.05
CA TYR A 169 11.66 12.93 0.75
C TYR A 169 10.35 12.57 0.05
N LEU A 170 10.40 11.59 -0.86
CA LEU A 170 9.22 10.91 -1.39
C LEU A 170 9.14 9.50 -0.80
N PHE A 171 8.07 9.21 -0.08
CA PHE A 171 7.77 7.90 0.47
C PHE A 171 6.51 7.31 -0.15
N VAL A 172 6.62 6.09 -0.72
CA VAL A 172 5.53 5.39 -1.39
C VAL A 172 5.04 4.23 -0.51
N ASP A 173 3.81 4.35 -0.02
CA ASP A 173 3.08 3.26 0.62
C ASP A 173 2.70 2.22 -0.42
N GLY A 174 3.27 1.04 -0.30
CA GLY A 174 3.03 -0.08 -1.19
C GLY A 174 2.24 -1.22 -0.54
N ALA A 175 1.31 -0.93 0.39
CA ALA A 175 0.48 -1.97 1.02
C ALA A 175 -0.21 -2.88 0.00
N ARG A 176 -0.52 -2.32 -1.18
CA ARG A 176 -1.09 -3.00 -2.35
C ARG A 176 -0.18 -2.95 -3.58
N MET A 177 1.14 -2.89 -3.37
CA MET A 177 2.13 -2.81 -4.45
C MET A 177 1.94 -3.89 -5.52
N GLY A 178 1.66 -5.11 -5.11
CA GLY A 178 1.46 -6.23 -6.04
C GLY A 178 0.27 -6.03 -6.97
N TYR A 179 -0.84 -5.53 -6.48
CA TYR A 179 -2.03 -5.21 -7.28
C TYR A 179 -1.76 -4.05 -8.23
N GLY A 180 -1.13 -2.98 -7.74
CA GLY A 180 -0.75 -1.87 -8.59
C GLY A 180 0.16 -2.29 -9.74
N LEU A 181 1.20 -3.07 -9.46
CA LEU A 181 2.13 -3.59 -10.48
C LEU A 181 1.48 -4.63 -11.40
N GLY A 182 0.45 -5.34 -10.93
CA GLY A 182 -0.31 -6.35 -11.69
C GLY A 182 -1.33 -5.76 -12.65
N ALA A 183 -1.80 -4.54 -12.40
CA ALA A 183 -2.84 -3.90 -13.18
C ALA A 183 -2.41 -3.64 -14.63
N ALA A 184 -3.32 -3.88 -15.57
CA ALA A 184 -3.03 -3.74 -17.01
C ALA A 184 -2.74 -2.29 -17.43
N GLU A 185 -3.26 -1.32 -16.69
CA GLU A 185 -3.09 0.12 -16.94
C GLU A 185 -1.81 0.69 -16.32
N ASN A 186 -1.08 -0.10 -15.53
CA ASN A 186 0.13 0.34 -14.85
C ASN A 186 1.32 0.48 -15.81
N ASP A 187 2.04 1.59 -15.68
CA ASP A 187 3.27 1.91 -16.44
C ASP A 187 4.53 2.02 -15.56
N LEU A 188 4.42 1.70 -14.26
CA LEU A 188 5.50 1.75 -13.29
C LEU A 188 6.07 0.36 -12.98
N THR A 189 7.33 0.31 -12.63
CA THR A 189 8.05 -0.87 -12.16
C THR A 189 8.68 -0.62 -10.78
N LEU A 190 9.13 -1.68 -10.09
CA LEU A 190 9.90 -1.52 -8.84
C LEU A 190 11.17 -0.69 -9.05
N ALA A 191 11.81 -0.79 -10.22
CA ALA A 191 12.97 0.03 -10.58
C ALA A 191 12.62 1.51 -10.73
N ASP A 192 11.41 1.83 -11.20
CA ASP A 192 10.95 3.22 -11.26
C ASP A 192 10.73 3.78 -9.84
N PHE A 193 10.09 3.03 -8.94
CA PHE A 193 9.96 3.46 -7.56
C PHE A 193 11.31 3.65 -6.88
N ALA A 194 12.27 2.75 -7.09
CA ALA A 194 13.63 2.88 -6.55
C ALA A 194 14.36 4.12 -7.07
N ARG A 195 14.09 4.53 -8.30
CA ARG A 195 14.70 5.72 -8.93
C ARG A 195 14.02 7.03 -8.53
N LEU A 196 12.70 6.99 -8.32
CA LEU A 196 11.88 8.19 -8.14
C LEU A 196 11.59 8.51 -6.66
N SER A 197 11.74 7.55 -5.75
CA SER A 197 11.45 7.76 -4.33
C SER A 197 12.68 7.51 -3.44
N ASP A 198 12.66 8.06 -2.23
CA ASP A 198 13.68 7.83 -1.19
C ASP A 198 13.39 6.57 -0.38
N ALA A 199 12.11 6.26 -0.25
CA ALA A 199 11.62 5.03 0.37
C ALA A 199 10.33 4.55 -0.30
N PHE A 200 10.15 3.25 -0.39
CA PHE A 200 8.87 2.61 -0.70
C PHE A 200 8.79 1.28 0.01
N TYR A 201 7.61 0.68 0.09
CA TYR A 201 7.57 -0.69 0.56
C TYR A 201 6.75 -1.62 -0.33
N ILE A 202 7.10 -2.90 -0.29
CA ILE A 202 6.41 -3.99 -0.95
C ILE A 202 5.53 -4.65 0.12
N GLY A 203 4.20 -4.50 -0.02
CA GLY A 203 3.24 -5.06 0.91
C GLY A 203 3.14 -6.57 0.78
N GLY A 204 3.31 -7.30 1.88
CA GLY A 204 3.13 -8.74 1.94
C GLY A 204 1.78 -9.14 2.52
N THR A 205 1.32 -8.46 3.55
CA THR A 205 0.11 -8.81 4.31
C THR A 205 -1.12 -8.98 3.42
N LYS A 206 -1.32 -8.12 2.44
CA LYS A 206 -2.47 -8.17 1.51
C LYS A 206 -2.18 -9.00 0.26
N CYS A 207 -0.91 -9.33 -0.01
CA CYS A 207 -0.45 -9.94 -1.24
C CYS A 207 0.05 -11.39 -1.08
N GLY A 208 -0.48 -12.12 -0.11
CA GLY A 208 -0.22 -13.56 0.04
C GLY A 208 0.70 -13.98 1.18
N ALA A 209 1.31 -13.04 1.92
CA ALA A 209 2.05 -13.35 3.15
C ALA A 209 1.09 -13.55 4.34
N LEU A 210 1.57 -14.21 5.40
CA LEU A 210 0.86 -14.24 6.69
C LEU A 210 0.76 -12.85 7.29
N PHE A 211 1.84 -12.10 7.19
CA PHE A 211 1.99 -10.71 7.62
C PHE A 211 3.33 -10.17 7.14
N GLY A 212 3.46 -8.86 7.11
CA GLY A 212 4.71 -8.16 6.92
C GLY A 212 4.81 -7.32 5.67
N GLU A 213 5.74 -6.37 5.75
CA GLU A 213 6.04 -5.38 4.73
C GLU A 213 7.57 -5.28 4.56
N ALA A 214 8.04 -5.13 3.32
CA ALA A 214 9.46 -4.95 3.01
C ALA A 214 9.71 -3.50 2.60
N VAL A 215 10.21 -2.68 3.51
CA VAL A 215 10.58 -1.28 3.25
C VAL A 215 11.93 -1.23 2.57
N VAL A 216 11.98 -0.60 1.41
CA VAL A 216 13.20 -0.33 0.65
C VAL A 216 13.60 1.13 0.87
N LEU A 217 14.77 1.36 1.45
CA LEU A 217 15.43 2.65 1.46
C LEU A 217 16.37 2.69 0.27
N THR A 218 16.15 3.61 -0.67
CA THR A 218 16.88 3.63 -1.94
C THR A 218 18.30 4.18 -1.80
N HIS A 219 18.50 5.13 -0.86
CA HIS A 219 19.78 5.73 -0.53
C HIS A 219 19.96 5.84 0.98
N PRO A 220 20.17 4.72 1.71
CA PRO A 220 20.20 4.72 3.16
C PRO A 220 21.38 5.53 3.71
N LYS A 221 21.10 6.36 4.72
CA LYS A 221 22.09 7.18 5.42
C LYS A 221 22.32 6.63 6.82
N LYS A 222 23.57 6.61 7.29
CA LYS A 222 23.93 6.09 8.61
C LYS A 222 23.31 6.87 9.76
N GLU A 223 23.18 8.18 9.60
CA GLU A 223 22.59 9.10 10.57
C GLU A 223 21.12 8.81 10.85
N TRP A 224 20.40 8.17 9.96
CA TRP A 224 19.00 7.80 10.17
C TRP A 224 18.82 6.76 11.28
N ARG A 225 19.85 5.97 11.58
CA ARG A 225 19.80 4.94 12.64
C ARG A 225 18.53 4.06 12.54
N PHE A 226 18.12 3.73 11.33
CA PHE A 226 16.82 3.15 11.01
C PHE A 226 16.46 1.92 11.86
N LYS A 227 17.42 1.00 12.07
CA LYS A 227 17.21 -0.17 12.96
C LYS A 227 16.93 0.23 14.41
N ALA A 228 17.42 1.37 14.87
CA ALA A 228 17.15 1.86 16.24
C ALA A 228 15.69 2.34 16.35
N HIS A 229 15.18 3.08 15.36
CA HIS A 229 13.76 3.44 15.29
C HIS A 229 12.86 2.20 15.23
N MET A 230 13.20 1.22 14.39
CA MET A 230 12.50 -0.07 14.37
C MET A 230 12.48 -0.75 15.74
N LYS A 231 13.64 -0.81 16.42
CA LYS A 231 13.73 -1.47 17.72
C LYS A 231 12.93 -0.77 18.80
N GLN A 232 13.00 0.56 18.85
CA GLN A 232 12.24 1.39 19.77
C GLN A 232 10.72 1.16 19.61
N SER A 233 10.27 1.00 18.37
CA SER A 233 8.87 0.81 17.99
C SER A 233 8.40 -0.66 18.02
N GLY A 234 9.24 -1.60 18.50
CA GLY A 234 8.87 -3.02 18.56
C GLY A 234 8.88 -3.76 17.21
N ALA A 235 9.35 -3.13 16.12
CA ALA A 235 9.34 -3.71 14.78
C ALA A 235 10.43 -4.75 14.52
N VAL A 236 11.45 -4.84 15.38
CA VAL A 236 12.54 -5.82 15.24
C VAL A 236 12.16 -7.10 15.95
N LEU A 237 11.64 -8.07 15.21
CA LEU A 237 11.22 -9.37 15.75
C LEU A 237 12.42 -10.26 16.09
N ALA A 238 12.35 -10.97 17.20
CA ALA A 238 13.37 -11.97 17.55
C ALA A 238 13.48 -13.07 16.49
N LYS A 239 12.34 -13.53 15.93
CA LYS A 239 12.26 -14.46 14.80
C LYS A 239 12.06 -13.70 13.48
N GLY A 240 12.88 -12.69 13.19
CA GLY A 240 12.76 -11.84 12.00
C GLY A 240 12.92 -12.62 10.69
N TRP A 241 13.62 -13.75 10.70
CA TRP A 241 13.78 -14.64 9.55
C TRP A 241 12.44 -15.08 8.93
N LEU A 242 11.36 -15.14 9.74
CA LEU A 242 10.01 -15.44 9.24
C LEU A 242 9.53 -14.44 8.19
N LEU A 243 9.90 -13.17 8.31
CA LEU A 243 9.56 -12.14 7.33
C LEU A 243 10.34 -12.35 6.04
N GLY A 244 11.67 -12.50 6.13
CA GLY A 244 12.53 -12.75 4.98
C GLY A 244 12.11 -14.00 4.20
N LEU A 245 11.81 -15.10 4.90
CA LEU A 245 11.33 -16.34 4.27
C LEU A 245 10.07 -16.12 3.42
N GLN A 246 9.10 -15.38 3.93
CA GLN A 246 7.84 -15.13 3.24
C GLN A 246 8.06 -14.32 1.97
N PHE A 247 8.82 -13.21 2.05
CA PHE A 247 9.12 -12.37 0.90
C PHE A 247 9.93 -13.12 -0.15
N TYR A 248 10.97 -13.86 0.25
CA TYR A 248 11.73 -14.68 -0.67
C TYR A 248 10.82 -15.70 -1.38
N THR A 249 10.00 -16.41 -0.61
CA THR A 249 9.11 -17.46 -1.16
C THR A 249 8.10 -16.90 -2.18
N LEU A 250 7.57 -15.70 -1.96
CA LEU A 250 6.60 -15.10 -2.88
C LEU A 250 7.24 -14.47 -4.12
N LEU A 251 8.48 -13.94 -3.99
CA LEU A 251 9.09 -13.14 -5.05
C LEU A 251 9.98 -13.95 -5.98
N HIS A 252 10.65 -15.03 -5.49
CA HIS A 252 11.71 -15.72 -6.21
C HIS A 252 11.25 -16.40 -7.52
N ASP A 253 9.99 -16.80 -7.61
CA ASP A 253 9.40 -17.45 -8.78
C ASP A 253 8.29 -16.60 -9.45
N GLY A 254 8.10 -15.37 -9.00
CA GLY A 254 7.08 -14.46 -9.53
C GLY A 254 5.66 -14.71 -9.02
N THR A 255 5.47 -15.64 -8.08
CA THR A 255 4.15 -15.94 -7.47
C THR A 255 3.46 -14.67 -6.97
N TYR A 256 4.18 -13.75 -6.30
CA TYR A 256 3.67 -12.47 -5.82
C TYR A 256 2.89 -11.70 -6.88
N PHE A 257 3.50 -11.53 -8.05
CA PHE A 257 2.90 -10.77 -9.17
C PHE A 257 1.77 -11.54 -9.86
N ALA A 258 1.88 -12.87 -9.94
CA ALA A 258 0.88 -13.69 -10.59
C ALA A 258 -0.45 -13.72 -9.82
N ILE A 259 -0.39 -13.88 -8.48
CA ILE A 259 -1.60 -13.99 -7.65
C ILE A 259 -2.31 -12.63 -7.47
N THR A 260 -1.57 -11.52 -7.45
CA THR A 260 -2.16 -10.17 -7.36
C THR A 260 -2.77 -9.73 -8.69
N ARG A 261 -2.11 -9.97 -9.81
CA ARG A 261 -2.69 -9.73 -11.15
C ARG A 261 -4.01 -10.48 -11.35
N ARG A 262 -4.06 -11.75 -10.98
CA ARG A 262 -5.29 -12.54 -11.04
C ARG A 262 -6.42 -11.94 -10.22
N ALA A 263 -6.11 -11.39 -9.06
CA ALA A 263 -7.11 -10.73 -8.24
C ALA A 263 -7.65 -9.46 -8.90
N ASP A 264 -6.80 -8.66 -9.56
CA ASP A 264 -7.24 -7.51 -10.35
C ASP A 264 -8.16 -7.95 -11.50
N GLU A 265 -7.80 -9.00 -12.24
CA GLU A 265 -8.65 -9.57 -13.30
C GLU A 265 -10.03 -9.98 -12.77
N TYR A 266 -10.10 -10.54 -11.57
CA TYR A 266 -11.35 -10.90 -10.91
C TYR A 266 -12.18 -9.66 -10.51
N ALA A 267 -11.52 -8.62 -9.97
CA ALA A 267 -12.18 -7.37 -9.64
C ALA A 267 -12.78 -6.69 -10.87
N LEU A 268 -12.08 -6.72 -12.00
CA LEU A 268 -12.57 -6.17 -13.26
C LEU A 268 -13.79 -6.93 -13.80
N GLN A 269 -13.88 -8.25 -13.61
CA GLN A 269 -15.08 -9.02 -13.96
C GLN A 269 -16.29 -8.55 -13.13
N ILE A 270 -16.10 -8.31 -11.84
CA ILE A 270 -17.14 -7.79 -10.95
C ILE A 270 -17.56 -6.37 -11.38
N ARG A 271 -16.59 -5.49 -11.64
CA ARG A 271 -16.83 -4.13 -12.17
C ARG A 271 -17.67 -4.16 -13.44
N ASP A 272 -17.29 -5.01 -14.41
CA ASP A 272 -17.96 -5.10 -15.68
C ASP A 272 -19.42 -5.62 -15.55
N ALA A 273 -19.69 -6.47 -14.56
CA ALA A 273 -21.06 -6.89 -14.23
C ALA A 273 -21.91 -5.70 -13.72
N PHE A 274 -21.38 -4.89 -12.82
CA PHE A 274 -22.05 -3.66 -12.34
C PHE A 274 -22.29 -2.67 -13.48
N ARG A 275 -21.30 -2.44 -14.34
CA ARG A 275 -21.43 -1.59 -15.53
C ARG A 275 -22.54 -2.07 -16.48
N LYS A 276 -22.61 -3.39 -16.75
CA LYS A 276 -23.66 -3.99 -17.57
C LYS A 276 -25.07 -3.78 -16.99
N LYS A 277 -25.19 -3.67 -15.68
CA LYS A 277 -26.45 -3.37 -14.98
C LYS A 277 -26.75 -1.85 -14.91
N GLY A 278 -25.85 -1.00 -15.41
CA GLY A 278 -25.99 0.44 -15.30
C GLY A 278 -25.80 0.96 -13.87
N ILE A 279 -25.15 0.19 -13.00
CA ILE A 279 -24.82 0.60 -11.63
C ILE A 279 -23.55 1.47 -11.70
N PRO A 280 -23.60 2.71 -11.18
CA PRO A 280 -22.46 3.62 -11.26
C PRO A 280 -21.35 3.22 -10.30
N GLU A 281 -20.12 3.46 -10.70
CA GLU A 281 -18.94 3.41 -9.85
C GLU A 281 -18.65 4.79 -9.25
N LEU A 282 -18.07 4.83 -8.04
CA LEU A 282 -17.61 6.08 -7.42
C LEU A 282 -16.35 6.58 -8.12
N VAL A 283 -15.45 5.66 -8.45
CA VAL A 283 -14.18 5.90 -9.11
C VAL A 283 -13.83 4.72 -10.01
N ALA A 284 -13.20 5.00 -11.14
CA ALA A 284 -12.72 3.96 -12.05
C ALA A 284 -11.42 3.34 -11.52
N SER A 285 -11.51 2.25 -10.76
CA SER A 285 -10.36 1.54 -10.25
C SER A 285 -9.94 0.42 -11.21
N PRO A 286 -8.67 0.37 -11.64
CA PRO A 286 -8.12 -0.72 -12.44
C PRO A 286 -7.60 -1.90 -11.61
N THR A 287 -7.75 -1.88 -10.29
CA THR A 287 -7.14 -2.83 -9.36
C THR A 287 -8.16 -3.65 -8.58
N ASN A 288 -7.72 -4.35 -7.55
CA ASN A 288 -8.52 -5.30 -6.77
C ASN A 288 -9.67 -4.69 -5.96
N GLN A 289 -9.78 -3.38 -5.86
CA GLN A 289 -10.83 -2.69 -5.11
C GLN A 289 -11.81 -2.02 -6.07
N GLN A 290 -13.12 -2.32 -5.97
CA GLN A 290 -14.17 -1.75 -6.80
C GLN A 290 -15.20 -1.02 -5.93
N PHE A 291 -15.34 0.27 -6.14
CA PHE A 291 -16.26 1.15 -5.39
C PHE A 291 -17.49 1.43 -6.25
N VAL A 292 -18.65 0.93 -5.83
CA VAL A 292 -19.90 1.05 -6.58
C VAL A 292 -20.99 1.70 -5.75
N ILE A 293 -21.91 2.36 -6.41
CA ILE A 293 -23.04 3.06 -5.76
C ILE A 293 -24.28 2.19 -5.91
N LEU A 294 -24.69 1.56 -4.83
CA LEU A 294 -25.89 0.70 -4.78
C LEU A 294 -27.05 1.43 -4.13
N THR A 295 -28.28 1.11 -4.56
CA THR A 295 -29.46 1.43 -3.75
C THR A 295 -29.48 0.55 -2.50
N GLN A 296 -30.13 1.01 -1.43
CA GLN A 296 -30.29 0.22 -0.19
C GLN A 296 -30.90 -1.17 -0.47
N ARG A 297 -31.85 -1.25 -1.41
CA ARG A 297 -32.44 -2.52 -1.84
C ARG A 297 -31.44 -3.46 -2.51
N GLN A 298 -30.58 -2.94 -3.40
CA GLN A 298 -29.56 -3.74 -4.06
C GLN A 298 -28.50 -4.23 -3.06
N ALA A 299 -28.06 -3.35 -2.16
CA ALA A 299 -27.10 -3.71 -1.12
C ALA A 299 -27.68 -4.79 -0.19
N ALA A 300 -28.92 -4.66 0.25
CA ALA A 300 -29.61 -5.66 1.06
C ALA A 300 -29.70 -7.03 0.36
N ALA A 301 -30.05 -7.05 -0.92
CA ALA A 301 -30.14 -8.29 -1.70
C ALA A 301 -28.77 -8.99 -1.82
N LEU A 302 -27.69 -8.26 -2.05
CA LEU A 302 -26.34 -8.83 -2.13
C LEU A 302 -25.83 -9.29 -0.75
N SER A 303 -26.14 -8.54 0.32
CA SER A 303 -25.68 -8.84 1.68
C SER A 303 -26.23 -10.16 2.24
N GLU A 304 -27.28 -10.74 1.65
CA GLU A 304 -27.77 -12.07 2.01
C GLU A 304 -26.73 -13.18 1.73
N LYS A 305 -25.86 -12.98 0.74
CA LYS A 305 -24.89 -13.99 0.28
C LYS A 305 -23.42 -13.52 0.44
N TYR A 306 -23.19 -12.21 0.35
CA TYR A 306 -21.85 -11.63 0.30
C TYR A 306 -21.59 -10.68 1.47
N VAL A 307 -20.32 -10.58 1.87
CA VAL A 307 -19.82 -9.54 2.76
C VAL A 307 -18.98 -8.58 1.93
N PHE A 308 -19.35 -7.32 1.90
CA PHE A 308 -18.63 -6.21 1.30
C PHE A 308 -18.50 -5.07 2.32
N GLU A 309 -17.69 -4.06 2.04
CA GLU A 309 -17.52 -2.91 2.94
C GLU A 309 -18.48 -1.79 2.56
N GLU A 310 -19.11 -1.16 3.54
CA GLU A 310 -19.92 0.04 3.35
C GLU A 310 -19.06 1.27 3.61
N GLU A 311 -18.86 2.09 2.57
CA GLU A 311 -18.02 3.31 2.64
C GLU A 311 -18.84 4.55 3.06
N GLY A 312 -20.16 4.45 3.07
CA GLY A 312 -21.05 5.48 3.55
C GLY A 312 -22.17 5.85 2.57
N PRO A 313 -23.14 6.69 3.04
CA PRO A 313 -24.26 7.12 2.23
C PRO A 313 -23.80 8.10 1.15
N VAL A 314 -24.41 7.98 -0.03
CA VAL A 314 -24.27 8.95 -1.14
C VAL A 314 -25.46 9.92 -1.13
N ASP A 315 -26.65 9.41 -0.87
CA ASP A 315 -27.90 10.15 -0.66
C ASP A 315 -28.88 9.32 0.18
N ASP A 316 -30.17 9.73 0.24
CA ASP A 316 -31.18 9.08 1.08
C ASP A 316 -31.45 7.61 0.72
N ASP A 317 -31.23 7.18 -0.53
CA ASP A 317 -31.51 5.83 -1.03
C ASP A 317 -30.27 5.04 -1.45
N ARG A 318 -29.12 5.71 -1.61
CA ARG A 318 -27.91 5.09 -2.17
C ARG A 318 -26.72 5.18 -1.21
N LEU A 319 -25.90 4.14 -1.23
CA LEU A 319 -24.65 4.06 -0.49
C LEU A 319 -23.52 3.62 -1.42
N CYS A 320 -22.32 4.09 -1.10
CA CYS A 320 -21.10 3.57 -1.69
C CYS A 320 -20.70 2.29 -0.96
N VAL A 321 -20.39 1.25 -1.71
CA VAL A 321 -19.87 0.00 -1.17
C VAL A 321 -18.60 -0.40 -1.92
N ARG A 322 -17.68 -1.08 -1.21
CA ARG A 322 -16.46 -1.60 -1.79
C ARG A 322 -16.51 -3.12 -1.87
N PHE A 323 -16.26 -3.64 -3.06
CA PHE A 323 -15.92 -5.04 -3.29
C PHE A 323 -14.41 -5.16 -3.50
N CYS A 324 -13.78 -6.03 -2.74
CA CYS A 324 -12.34 -6.23 -2.76
C CYS A 324 -12.03 -7.71 -3.04
N THR A 325 -11.36 -8.01 -4.13
CA THR A 325 -10.78 -9.32 -4.40
C THR A 325 -9.40 -9.43 -3.76
N SER A 326 -8.91 -10.63 -3.61
CA SER A 326 -7.58 -10.89 -3.05
C SER A 326 -6.86 -12.02 -3.81
N TRP A 327 -5.60 -12.21 -3.46
CA TRP A 327 -4.79 -13.32 -3.96
C TRP A 327 -5.46 -14.70 -3.75
N SER A 328 -6.37 -14.83 -2.78
CA SER A 328 -7.06 -16.07 -2.40
C SER A 328 -8.47 -16.19 -2.98
N THR A 329 -9.01 -15.15 -3.62
CA THR A 329 -10.33 -15.19 -4.27
C THR A 329 -10.36 -16.26 -5.35
N LYS A 330 -11.47 -17.00 -5.43
CA LYS A 330 -11.66 -18.09 -6.39
C LYS A 330 -12.56 -17.64 -7.53
N GLN A 331 -12.34 -18.21 -8.74
CA GLN A 331 -13.17 -17.91 -9.90
C GLN A 331 -14.65 -18.22 -9.66
N GLU A 332 -14.94 -19.32 -8.96
CA GLU A 332 -16.34 -19.73 -8.69
C GLU A 332 -17.06 -18.71 -7.80
N GLU A 333 -16.36 -18.05 -6.88
CA GLU A 333 -16.90 -17.00 -6.04
C GLU A 333 -17.23 -15.74 -6.86
N VAL A 334 -16.35 -15.40 -7.81
CA VAL A 334 -16.54 -14.29 -8.75
C VAL A 334 -17.71 -14.57 -9.70
N ASP A 335 -17.76 -15.76 -10.29
CA ASP A 335 -18.83 -16.17 -11.21
C ASP A 335 -20.20 -16.10 -10.53
N GLN A 336 -20.29 -16.54 -9.28
CA GLN A 336 -21.50 -16.46 -8.49
C GLN A 336 -21.92 -15.01 -8.24
N LEU A 337 -20.99 -14.15 -7.80
CA LEU A 337 -21.28 -12.72 -7.57
C LEU A 337 -21.71 -12.03 -8.86
N VAL A 338 -21.00 -12.26 -9.95
CA VAL A 338 -21.34 -11.73 -11.29
C VAL A 338 -22.76 -12.13 -11.71
N GLY A 339 -23.13 -13.40 -11.54
CA GLY A 339 -24.48 -13.91 -11.82
C GLY A 339 -25.55 -13.22 -10.97
N ASP A 340 -25.30 -13.05 -9.68
CA ASP A 340 -26.22 -12.36 -8.76
C ASP A 340 -26.34 -10.87 -9.06
N ILE A 341 -25.23 -10.17 -9.39
CA ILE A 341 -25.26 -8.76 -9.84
C ILE A 341 -26.12 -8.60 -11.11
N LEU A 342 -25.94 -9.47 -12.08
CA LEU A 342 -26.72 -9.42 -13.34
C LEU A 342 -28.21 -9.74 -13.13
N SER A 343 -28.59 -10.29 -11.99
CA SER A 343 -29.96 -10.61 -11.62
C SER A 343 -30.65 -9.54 -10.77
N LEU A 344 -29.92 -8.49 -10.31
CA LEU A 344 -30.48 -7.35 -9.52
C LEU A 344 -31.60 -6.55 -10.31
#